data_0ab05f03ca5eb7a5a4d9cebd169119de
#
_entry.id   0ab05f03ca5eb7a5a4d9cebd169119de
#
_cell.length_a   1.000
_cell.length_b   1.000
_cell.length_c   1.000
_cell.angle_alpha   90.00
_cell.angle_beta   90.00
_cell.angle_gamma   90.00
#
_symmetry.space_group_name_H-M   'P 1'
#
loop_
_entity.id
_entity.type
_entity.pdbx_description
1 polymer ?
#
loop_
_entity_poly.entity_id
_entity_poly.type
_entity_poly.pdbx_seq_one_letter_code
_entity_poly.pdbx_strand_id
1 'polypeptide(L)'
;PNPLPSQGRIPVTTSVPRSAGLPLQKMAHAPLHDPTADPHADAAHETRNTTCYMCACRCGIRVHLRDGKVRYIDGNPDHPLNQGVICAKGSSGIMKQYSPARLTRPLKRREGAERGAGDFEEIEWEEAFATLTERLGRIRATDPKKFALFTGRDQMQALTGLFARQFGTP
;
A
#
# COMPACT_ATOMS: atom_id res chain seq x y z
N PRO A 1 -1.15 46.69 -19.23
CA PRO A 1 -1.76 45.52 -18.62
C PRO A 1 -2.77 44.93 -19.59
N ASN A 2 -2.40 43.76 -20.14
CA ASN A 2 -3.26 42.99 -21.03
C ASN A 2 -4.36 42.29 -20.20
N PRO A 3 -5.63 42.33 -20.61
CA PRO A 3 -6.68 41.59 -19.94
C PRO A 3 -6.52 40.10 -20.25
N LEU A 4 -6.70 39.26 -19.20
CA LEU A 4 -6.71 37.82 -19.30
C LEU A 4 -7.81 37.34 -20.23
N PRO A 5 -7.60 36.32 -21.06
CA PRO A 5 -8.64 35.76 -21.90
C PRO A 5 -9.74 35.12 -21.06
N SER A 6 -10.99 35.43 -21.39
CA SER A 6 -12.18 34.86 -20.79
C SER A 6 -12.15 33.33 -20.91
N GLN A 7 -12.13 32.65 -19.77
CA GLN A 7 -12.26 31.18 -19.72
C GLN A 7 -13.68 30.81 -20.21
N GLY A 8 -13.75 30.26 -21.41
CA GLY A 8 -14.95 29.66 -21.94
C GLY A 8 -15.44 28.56 -21.00
N ARG A 9 -16.71 28.64 -20.60
CA ARG A 9 -17.36 27.58 -19.84
C ARG A 9 -17.31 26.29 -20.65
N ILE A 10 -16.66 25.28 -20.12
CA ILE A 10 -16.74 23.92 -20.63
C ILE A 10 -18.20 23.48 -20.48
N PRO A 11 -18.92 23.10 -21.56
CA PRO A 11 -20.28 22.59 -21.43
C PRO A 11 -20.23 21.28 -20.65
N VAL A 12 -20.81 21.27 -19.46
CA VAL A 12 -21.08 20.05 -18.71
C VAL A 12 -22.20 19.31 -19.46
N THR A 13 -21.81 18.35 -20.28
CA THR A 13 -22.78 17.42 -20.89
C THR A 13 -23.37 16.55 -19.79
N THR A 14 -24.52 16.92 -19.31
CA THR A 14 -25.34 16.20 -18.32
C THR A 14 -26.14 15.06 -18.96
N SER A 15 -25.54 14.27 -19.81
CA SER A 15 -26.11 13.01 -20.26
C SER A 15 -25.17 11.86 -19.95
N VAL A 16 -25.08 11.53 -18.67
CA VAL A 16 -24.70 10.16 -18.30
C VAL A 16 -25.91 9.29 -18.71
N PRO A 17 -25.73 8.32 -19.62
CA PRO A 17 -26.83 7.40 -19.93
C PRO A 17 -27.21 6.72 -18.61
N ARG A 18 -28.47 6.83 -18.22
CA ARG A 18 -29.02 5.97 -17.17
C ARG A 18 -29.09 4.57 -17.75
N SER A 19 -27.95 3.91 -17.73
CA SER A 19 -27.84 2.50 -18.06
C SER A 19 -28.66 1.71 -17.05
N ALA A 20 -29.52 0.90 -17.60
CA ALA A 20 -30.39 -0.01 -16.89
C ALA A 20 -29.65 -0.73 -15.75
N GLY A 21 -30.26 -0.69 -14.56
CA GLY A 21 -29.90 -1.60 -13.48
C GLY A 21 -28.47 -1.50 -12.96
N LEU A 22 -28.11 -0.32 -12.46
CA LEU A 22 -26.84 -0.15 -11.76
C LEU A 22 -26.69 -1.14 -10.60
N PRO A 23 -25.44 -1.57 -10.35
CA PRO A 23 -25.07 -2.45 -9.24
C PRO A 23 -25.63 -2.04 -7.88
N LEU A 24 -25.94 -0.75 -7.68
CA LEU A 24 -26.53 -0.21 -6.46
C LEU A 24 -27.92 -0.80 -6.13
N GLN A 25 -28.76 -1.12 -7.13
CA GLN A 25 -30.03 -1.80 -6.87
C GLN A 25 -29.85 -3.27 -6.50
N LYS A 26 -28.80 -3.92 -7.03
CA LYS A 26 -28.42 -5.27 -6.60
C LYS A 26 -27.76 -5.26 -5.23
N MET A 27 -27.05 -4.20 -4.86
CA MET A 27 -26.50 -4.03 -3.51
C MET A 27 -27.55 -3.77 -2.45
N ALA A 28 -28.70 -3.16 -2.79
CA ALA A 28 -29.81 -2.94 -1.86
C ALA A 28 -30.48 -4.25 -1.38
N HIS A 29 -30.25 -5.35 -2.07
CA HIS A 29 -30.75 -6.68 -1.71
C HIS A 29 -29.61 -7.66 -1.33
N ALA A 30 -28.38 -7.20 -1.33
CA ALA A 30 -27.28 -7.98 -0.76
C ALA A 30 -27.45 -8.04 0.76
N PRO A 31 -27.14 -9.16 1.40
CA PRO A 31 -27.11 -9.22 2.85
C PRO A 31 -26.23 -8.08 3.37
N LEU A 32 -26.74 -7.34 4.35
CA LEU A 32 -26.13 -6.12 4.91
C LEU A 32 -24.79 -6.37 5.60
N HIS A 33 -24.27 -7.57 5.56
CA HIS A 33 -22.94 -7.88 6.08
C HIS A 33 -22.07 -8.45 4.97
N ASP A 34 -20.90 -7.93 4.86
CA ASP A 34 -19.81 -8.52 4.08
C ASP A 34 -19.49 -9.89 4.73
N PRO A 35 -19.66 -11.02 4.03
CA PRO A 35 -19.32 -12.33 4.58
C PRO A 35 -17.82 -12.46 4.90
N THR A 36 -16.98 -11.52 4.45
CA THR A 36 -15.58 -11.41 4.84
C THR A 36 -15.37 -10.54 6.08
N ALA A 37 -16.34 -9.72 6.43
CA ALA A 37 -16.35 -8.85 7.59
C ALA A 37 -17.53 -9.24 8.50
N ASP A 38 -17.45 -10.40 9.13
CA ASP A 38 -18.47 -10.85 10.10
C ASP A 38 -18.21 -10.15 11.44
N PRO A 39 -19.00 -9.11 11.81
CA PRO A 39 -18.84 -8.40 13.06
C PRO A 39 -19.30 -9.22 14.28
N HIS A 40 -19.98 -10.33 14.05
CA HIS A 40 -20.53 -11.22 15.08
C HIS A 40 -19.83 -12.57 15.15
N ALA A 41 -18.69 -12.66 14.51
CA ALA A 41 -17.94 -13.88 14.47
C ALA A 41 -17.51 -14.29 15.88
N ASP A 42 -18.28 -15.21 16.45
CA ASP A 42 -18.12 -15.74 17.81
C ASP A 42 -16.74 -16.31 18.10
N ALA A 43 -16.38 -16.19 19.33
CA ALA A 43 -15.45 -16.96 20.20
C ALA A 43 -14.18 -17.64 19.62
N ALA A 44 -14.10 -17.95 18.35
CA ALA A 44 -12.90 -18.49 17.70
C ALA A 44 -11.96 -17.39 17.18
N HIS A 45 -12.17 -16.15 17.62
CA HIS A 45 -11.43 -15.01 17.12
C HIS A 45 -10.30 -14.64 18.05
N GLU A 46 -9.14 -14.58 17.45
CA GLU A 46 -7.99 -13.95 18.08
C GLU A 46 -7.97 -12.47 17.66
N THR A 47 -7.83 -11.58 18.63
CA THR A 47 -7.61 -10.15 18.37
C THR A 47 -6.18 -9.79 18.76
N ARG A 48 -5.46 -9.13 17.84
CA ARG A 48 -4.10 -8.66 18.06
C ARG A 48 -4.01 -7.15 17.92
N ASN A 49 -3.46 -6.49 18.93
CA ASN A 49 -3.13 -5.08 18.86
C ASN A 49 -1.81 -4.89 18.14
N THR A 50 -1.77 -3.94 17.20
CA THR A 50 -0.56 -3.59 16.45
C THR A 50 -0.64 -2.15 15.92
N THR A 51 0.32 -1.76 15.13
CA THR A 51 0.40 -0.44 14.53
C THR A 51 0.06 -0.50 13.03
N CYS A 52 -0.77 0.43 12.58
CA CYS A 52 -1.11 0.56 11.17
C CYS A 52 0.12 0.95 10.33
N TYR A 53 0.33 0.25 9.24
CA TYR A 53 1.46 0.47 8.33
C TYR A 53 1.07 1.17 7.01
N MET A 54 -0.15 1.69 6.91
CA MET A 54 -0.65 2.25 5.64
C MET A 54 -0.16 3.69 5.38
N CYS A 55 0.29 4.40 6.40
CA CYS A 55 0.85 5.76 6.28
C CYS A 55 1.68 6.14 7.50
N ALA A 56 2.20 7.36 7.51
CA ALA A 56 3.05 7.88 8.57
C ALA A 56 2.34 8.14 9.91
N CYS A 57 1.01 8.10 9.98
CA CYS A 57 0.25 8.40 11.21
C CYS A 57 0.41 7.34 12.30
N ARG A 58 0.72 6.09 11.92
CA ARG A 58 1.02 5.00 12.87
C ARG A 58 -0.07 4.76 13.91
N CYS A 59 -1.33 4.82 13.48
CA CYS A 59 -2.47 4.56 14.35
C CYS A 59 -2.39 3.18 14.99
N GLY A 60 -2.77 3.07 16.25
CA GLY A 60 -2.97 1.78 16.90
C GLY A 60 -4.21 1.10 16.33
N ILE A 61 -4.07 -0.15 15.94
CA ILE A 61 -5.14 -0.95 15.35
C ILE A 61 -5.33 -2.26 16.10
N ARG A 62 -6.54 -2.80 15.99
CA ARG A 62 -6.85 -4.19 16.35
C ARG A 62 -7.02 -4.98 15.06
N VAL A 63 -6.35 -6.10 14.98
CA VAL A 63 -6.46 -7.05 13.88
C VAL A 63 -7.22 -8.27 14.38
N HIS A 64 -8.37 -8.54 13.80
CA HIS A 64 -9.21 -9.67 14.11
C HIS A 64 -8.88 -10.84 13.20
N LEU A 65 -8.51 -11.96 13.79
CA LEU A 65 -8.12 -13.16 13.06
C LEU A 65 -9.16 -14.27 13.28
N ARG A 66 -9.42 -15.03 12.23
CA ARG A 66 -10.12 -16.30 12.27
C ARG A 66 -9.26 -17.35 11.57
N ASP A 67 -8.96 -18.44 12.24
CA ASP A 67 -8.10 -19.51 11.72
C ASP A 67 -6.75 -18.97 11.20
N GLY A 68 -6.14 -18.05 11.94
CA GLY A 68 -4.88 -17.40 11.58
C GLY A 68 -4.96 -16.41 10.41
N LYS A 69 -6.15 -16.18 9.85
CA LYS A 69 -6.35 -15.22 8.73
C LYS A 69 -6.98 -13.93 9.23
N VAL A 70 -6.47 -12.82 8.76
CA VAL A 70 -7.06 -11.50 9.03
C VAL A 70 -8.45 -11.42 8.42
N ARG A 71 -9.45 -11.05 9.23
CA ARG A 71 -10.84 -10.90 8.77
C ARG A 71 -11.33 -9.46 8.85
N TYR A 72 -10.83 -8.73 9.83
CA TYR A 72 -11.25 -7.36 10.04
C TYR A 72 -10.11 -6.55 10.69
N ILE A 73 -10.09 -5.27 10.43
CA ILE A 73 -9.15 -4.31 11.02
C ILE A 73 -9.95 -3.09 11.48
N ASP A 74 -9.87 -2.78 12.76
CA ASP A 74 -10.43 -1.56 13.35
C ASP A 74 -9.38 -0.77 14.16
N GLY A 75 -9.76 0.39 14.64
CA GLY A 75 -8.92 1.19 15.53
C GLY A 75 -8.87 0.59 16.92
N ASN A 76 -7.70 0.65 17.56
CA ASN A 76 -7.55 0.24 18.95
C ASN A 76 -8.08 1.36 19.88
N PRO A 77 -9.17 1.14 20.64
CA PRO A 77 -9.72 2.14 21.54
C PRO A 77 -8.78 2.50 22.71
N ASP A 78 -7.90 1.60 23.09
CA ASP A 78 -6.96 1.80 24.19
C ASP A 78 -5.69 2.54 23.75
N HIS A 79 -5.55 2.83 22.44
CA HIS A 79 -4.39 3.54 21.93
C HIS A 79 -4.47 5.03 22.23
N PRO A 80 -3.44 5.63 22.89
CA PRO A 80 -3.54 6.98 23.46
C PRO A 80 -3.72 8.10 22.42
N LEU A 81 -3.32 7.87 21.15
CA LEU A 81 -3.40 8.88 20.12
C LEU A 81 -4.71 8.82 19.33
N ASN A 82 -5.06 7.65 18.78
CA ASN A 82 -6.23 7.53 17.89
C ASN A 82 -7.49 6.98 18.55
N GLN A 83 -7.41 6.44 19.78
CA GLN A 83 -8.56 6.08 20.63
C GLN A 83 -9.70 5.37 19.86
N GLY A 84 -9.35 4.36 19.05
CA GLY A 84 -10.31 3.61 18.25
C GLY A 84 -10.63 4.22 16.88
N VAL A 85 -10.23 5.45 16.60
CA VAL A 85 -10.45 6.05 15.26
C VAL A 85 -9.45 5.49 14.25
N ILE A 86 -9.95 5.07 13.09
CA ILE A 86 -9.14 4.61 11.97
C ILE A 86 -9.68 5.18 10.66
N CYS A 87 -8.81 5.52 9.73
CA CYS A 87 -9.22 5.99 8.41
C CYS A 87 -9.42 4.82 7.44
N ALA A 88 -10.07 5.10 6.31
CA ALA A 88 -10.32 4.11 5.27
C ALA A 88 -9.06 3.38 4.78
N LYS A 89 -7.90 4.05 4.73
CA LYS A 89 -6.63 3.39 4.36
C LYS A 89 -6.26 2.29 5.34
N GLY A 90 -6.42 2.55 6.65
CA GLY A 90 -6.11 1.57 7.68
C GLY A 90 -7.06 0.37 7.63
N SER A 91 -8.37 0.61 7.52
CA SER A 91 -9.38 -0.44 7.40
C SER A 91 -9.18 -1.28 6.15
N SER A 92 -8.82 -0.66 5.02
CA SER A 92 -8.56 -1.37 3.75
C SER A 92 -7.24 -2.15 3.71
N GLY A 93 -6.47 -2.14 4.78
CA GLY A 93 -5.22 -2.91 4.87
C GLY A 93 -5.41 -4.40 4.60
N ILE A 94 -6.57 -4.94 4.92
CA ILE A 94 -6.95 -6.34 4.62
C ILE A 94 -6.94 -6.62 3.11
N MET A 95 -7.40 -5.68 2.29
CA MET A 95 -7.42 -5.82 0.83
C MET A 95 -5.99 -5.88 0.28
N LYS A 96 -5.09 -5.07 0.84
CA LYS A 96 -3.66 -5.12 0.48
C LYS A 96 -3.03 -6.46 0.88
N GLN A 97 -3.40 -7.00 2.04
CA GLN A 97 -2.87 -8.27 2.53
C GLN A 97 -3.23 -9.45 1.63
N TYR A 98 -4.47 -9.47 1.12
CA TYR A 98 -5.02 -10.58 0.34
C TYR A 98 -5.22 -10.25 -1.14
N SER A 99 -4.66 -9.16 -1.61
CA SER A 99 -4.72 -8.82 -3.04
C SER A 99 -4.11 -9.94 -3.89
N PRO A 100 -4.81 -10.42 -4.92
CA PRO A 100 -4.22 -11.37 -5.87
C PRO A 100 -3.06 -10.75 -6.67
N ALA A 101 -2.99 -9.42 -6.73
CA ALA A 101 -1.87 -8.70 -7.35
C ALA A 101 -0.69 -8.45 -6.38
N ARG A 102 -0.75 -8.98 -5.15
CA ARG A 102 0.34 -8.84 -4.21
C ARG A 102 1.56 -9.62 -4.70
N LEU A 103 2.69 -8.92 -4.82
CA LEU A 103 3.95 -9.55 -5.15
C LEU A 103 4.42 -10.44 -3.98
N THR A 104 4.74 -11.69 -4.29
CA THR A 104 5.24 -12.68 -3.33
C THR A 104 6.69 -13.06 -3.58
N ARG A 105 7.22 -12.69 -4.74
CA ARG A 105 8.60 -12.90 -5.15
C ARG A 105 9.21 -11.60 -5.69
N PRO A 106 10.54 -11.47 -5.69
CA PRO A 106 11.19 -10.35 -6.35
C PRO A 106 10.94 -10.38 -7.86
N LEU A 107 10.85 -9.21 -8.45
CA LEU A 107 10.68 -9.05 -9.89
C LEU A 107 11.93 -8.39 -10.49
N LYS A 108 12.41 -8.95 -11.59
CA LYS A 108 13.48 -8.40 -12.41
C LYS A 108 12.93 -8.03 -13.77
N ARG A 109 13.25 -6.85 -14.25
CA ARG A 109 12.86 -6.45 -15.61
C ARG A 109 13.58 -7.35 -16.61
N ARG A 110 12.83 -7.87 -17.58
CA ARG A 110 13.39 -8.71 -18.64
C ARG A 110 14.44 -7.93 -19.44
N GLU A 111 15.43 -8.66 -19.90
CA GLU A 111 16.45 -8.08 -20.78
C GLU A 111 15.81 -7.57 -22.06
N GLY A 112 16.20 -6.36 -22.51
CA GLY A 112 15.61 -5.71 -23.66
C GLY A 112 14.24 -5.07 -23.46
N ALA A 113 13.58 -5.27 -22.31
CA ALA A 113 12.30 -4.64 -22.04
C ALA A 113 12.44 -3.12 -21.85
N GLU A 114 11.54 -2.36 -22.46
CA GLU A 114 11.52 -0.90 -22.32
C GLU A 114 11.17 -0.47 -20.89
N ARG A 115 11.72 0.66 -20.48
CA ARG A 115 11.39 1.25 -19.19
C ARG A 115 9.92 1.70 -19.17
N GLY A 116 9.15 1.17 -18.24
CA GLY A 116 7.72 1.47 -18.09
C GLY A 116 6.79 0.47 -18.79
N ALA A 117 7.30 -0.45 -19.58
CA ALA A 117 6.48 -1.49 -20.25
C ALA A 117 5.85 -2.48 -19.26
N GLY A 118 6.36 -2.58 -18.03
CA GLY A 118 5.83 -3.52 -17.04
C GLY A 118 6.23 -4.98 -17.31
N ASP A 119 7.17 -5.20 -18.19
CA ASP A 119 7.64 -6.55 -18.55
C ASP A 119 8.69 -7.02 -17.54
N PHE A 120 8.25 -7.86 -16.60
CA PHE A 120 9.06 -8.40 -15.52
C PHE A 120 8.96 -9.93 -15.48
N GLU A 121 9.98 -10.53 -14.91
CA GLU A 121 10.01 -11.95 -14.55
C GLU A 121 10.24 -12.14 -13.06
N GLU A 122 9.65 -13.17 -12.49
CA GLU A 122 9.92 -13.55 -11.12
C GLU A 122 11.32 -14.18 -11.02
N ILE A 123 12.04 -13.79 -9.97
CA ILE A 123 13.35 -14.34 -9.65
C ILE A 123 13.39 -14.80 -8.19
N GLU A 124 14.38 -15.61 -7.83
CA GLU A 124 14.58 -16.00 -6.44
C GLU A 124 15.26 -14.87 -5.64
N TRP A 125 15.09 -14.91 -4.31
CA TRP A 125 15.65 -13.90 -3.41
C TRP A 125 17.17 -13.85 -3.46
N GLU A 126 17.81 -15.01 -3.62
CA GLU A 126 19.25 -15.14 -3.74
C GLU A 126 19.79 -14.37 -4.95
N GLU A 127 19.12 -14.49 -6.09
CA GLU A 127 19.48 -13.73 -7.31
C GLU A 127 19.28 -12.23 -7.10
N ALA A 128 18.17 -11.84 -6.47
CA ALA A 128 17.88 -10.44 -6.17
C ALA A 128 18.98 -9.82 -5.29
N PHE A 129 19.34 -10.51 -4.21
CA PHE A 129 20.39 -10.04 -3.30
C PHE A 129 21.77 -10.03 -3.97
N ALA A 130 22.12 -11.05 -4.73
CA ALA A 130 23.39 -11.08 -5.45
C ALA A 130 23.52 -9.91 -6.42
N THR A 131 22.46 -9.65 -7.21
CA THR A 131 22.41 -8.53 -8.16
C THR A 131 22.54 -7.18 -7.47
N LEU A 132 21.82 -6.97 -6.36
CA LEU A 132 21.86 -5.72 -5.60
C LEU A 132 23.25 -5.52 -4.97
N THR A 133 23.79 -6.56 -4.35
CA THR A 133 25.11 -6.51 -3.68
C THR A 133 26.23 -6.19 -4.66
N GLU A 134 26.21 -6.84 -5.83
CA GLU A 134 27.18 -6.57 -6.88
C GLU A 134 27.12 -5.12 -7.37
N ARG A 135 25.93 -4.67 -7.75
CA ARG A 135 25.74 -3.32 -8.34
C ARG A 135 26.01 -2.21 -7.32
N LEU A 136 25.45 -2.31 -6.14
CA LEU A 136 25.66 -1.33 -5.07
C LEU A 136 27.09 -1.37 -4.56
N GLY A 137 27.73 -2.56 -4.48
CA GLY A 137 29.12 -2.72 -4.13
C GLY A 137 30.06 -2.01 -5.09
N ARG A 138 29.83 -2.10 -6.39
CA ARG A 138 30.59 -1.36 -7.42
C ARG A 138 30.44 0.16 -7.26
N ILE A 139 29.22 0.64 -7.03
CA ILE A 139 28.97 2.07 -6.82
C ILE A 139 29.70 2.54 -5.57
N ARG A 140 29.57 1.80 -4.46
CA ARG A 140 30.21 2.15 -3.20
C ARG A 140 31.74 2.19 -3.30
N ALA A 141 32.33 1.26 -4.04
CA ALA A 141 33.78 1.18 -4.23
C ALA A 141 34.33 2.31 -5.11
N THR A 142 33.52 2.87 -6.01
CA THR A 142 33.95 3.94 -6.92
C THR A 142 33.60 5.34 -6.40
N ASP A 143 32.31 5.59 -6.20
CA ASP A 143 31.80 6.85 -5.68
C ASP A 143 30.38 6.64 -5.11
N PRO A 144 30.23 6.51 -3.78
CA PRO A 144 28.93 6.28 -3.16
C PRO A 144 27.92 7.41 -3.37
N LYS A 145 28.38 8.62 -3.72
CA LYS A 145 27.46 9.75 -4.02
C LYS A 145 26.69 9.59 -5.33
N LYS A 146 27.07 8.62 -6.15
CA LYS A 146 26.30 8.26 -7.37
C LYS A 146 25.03 7.47 -7.07
N PHE A 147 24.83 7.07 -5.82
CA PHE A 147 23.61 6.43 -5.35
C PHE A 147 22.75 7.41 -4.56
N ALA A 148 21.50 7.57 -4.95
CA ALA A 148 20.50 8.35 -4.22
C ALA A 148 19.43 7.43 -3.63
N LEU A 149 19.17 7.56 -2.32
CA LEU A 149 18.14 6.81 -1.61
C LEU A 149 16.93 7.70 -1.34
N PHE A 150 15.82 7.41 -2.01
CA PHE A 150 14.54 8.08 -1.78
C PHE A 150 13.65 7.20 -0.93
N THR A 151 13.27 7.70 0.23
CA THR A 151 12.34 7.01 1.14
C THR A 151 11.17 7.90 1.50
N GLY A 152 10.00 7.28 1.72
CA GLY A 152 8.86 7.98 2.31
C GLY A 152 9.01 8.12 3.83
N ARG A 153 8.01 8.74 4.47
CA ARG A 153 7.86 8.69 5.92
C ARG A 153 7.33 7.31 6.32
N ASP A 154 8.22 6.35 6.35
CA ASP A 154 7.91 4.99 6.77
C ASP A 154 8.27 4.74 8.25
N GLN A 155 7.96 3.57 8.74
CA GLN A 155 8.25 3.19 10.13
C GLN A 155 9.71 2.73 10.32
N MET A 156 10.45 2.58 9.23
CA MET A 156 11.82 2.06 9.21
C MET A 156 12.88 3.14 8.96
N GLN A 157 12.53 4.42 9.14
CA GLN A 157 13.44 5.55 8.87
C GLN A 157 14.78 5.44 9.58
N ALA A 158 14.81 4.85 10.77
CA ALA A 158 16.07 4.63 11.48
C ALA A 158 16.99 3.67 10.71
N LEU A 159 16.45 2.60 10.13
CA LEU A 159 17.21 1.63 9.34
C LEU A 159 17.61 2.19 7.98
N THR A 160 16.73 2.88 7.30
CA THR A 160 17.04 3.51 6.00
C THR A 160 18.10 4.61 6.16
N GLY A 161 18.01 5.40 7.23
CA GLY A 161 19.04 6.38 7.58
C GLY A 161 20.38 5.77 7.98
N LEU A 162 20.35 4.64 8.69
CA LEU A 162 21.58 3.88 9.00
C LEU A 162 22.22 3.34 7.72
N PHE A 163 21.40 2.75 6.83
CA PHE A 163 21.86 2.26 5.54
C PHE A 163 22.54 3.38 4.73
N ALA A 164 21.89 4.54 4.59
CA ALA A 164 22.44 5.68 3.84
C ALA A 164 23.81 6.11 4.39
N ARG A 165 23.91 6.26 5.71
CA ARG A 165 25.18 6.62 6.36
C ARG A 165 26.26 5.56 6.16
N GLN A 166 25.94 4.29 6.31
CA GLN A 166 26.89 3.19 6.14
C GLN A 166 27.31 2.99 4.68
N PHE A 167 26.42 3.29 3.76
CA PHE A 167 26.72 3.26 2.33
C PHE A 167 27.63 4.42 1.93
N GLY A 168 27.45 5.59 2.51
CA GLY A 168 28.18 6.82 2.21
C GLY A 168 27.47 7.70 1.18
N THR A 169 26.15 7.51 0.97
CA THR A 169 25.33 8.40 0.16
C THR A 169 24.88 9.61 1.01
N PRO A 170 24.74 10.80 0.39
CA PRO A 170 24.25 11.99 1.09
C PRO A 170 22.82 11.86 1.59
#